data_b06e0eaeaa8a4bf52d5d8474d7ee2ef8
#
_entry.id   b06e0eaeaa8a4bf52d5d8474d7ee2ef8
#
_cell.length_a   1.000
_cell.length_b   1.000
_cell.length_c   1.000
_cell.angle_alpha   90.00
_cell.angle_beta   90.00
_cell.angle_gamma   90.00
#
_symmetry.space_group_name_H-M   'P 1'
#
loop_
_entity.id
_entity.type
_entity.pdbx_description
1 polymer ?
#
loop_
_entity_poly.entity_id
_entity_poly.type
_entity_poly.pdbx_seq_one_letter_code
_entity_poly.pdbx_strand_id
1 'polypeptide(L)'
;MENPFAKIPNLTSEALEKLHIYSNLLREKNAMVNLLSRKDMDDVEYRHVAFCASINAFFTPSKGAKIADVGTGGGLPGIVLAILYPQAKIVKFDGVGKKINMINQMLDVLNLPNAKALHSRVEEQKDVFDYAVGRSVCALPMFFGFVKRRLARGKKGNLANGVIYFKGGEIEEELVRKGISPSSELDLRAFFEDVRFEGKRIVHFPTESVSRL
;
A
#
# COMPACT_ATOMS: atom_id res chain seq x y z
N MET A 1 5.68 -2.19 -25.77
CA MET A 1 5.61 -1.38 -24.52
C MET A 1 6.59 -1.97 -23.52
N GLU A 2 7.31 -1.14 -22.82
CA GLU A 2 8.25 -1.57 -21.79
C GLU A 2 7.50 -2.25 -20.62
N ASN A 3 8.06 -3.34 -20.07
CA ASN A 3 7.42 -4.04 -18.96
C ASN A 3 7.51 -3.18 -17.69
N PRO A 4 6.37 -2.72 -17.09
CA PRO A 4 6.38 -1.85 -15.91
C PRO A 4 6.99 -2.49 -14.66
N PHE A 5 7.14 -3.81 -14.65
CA PHE A 5 7.66 -4.57 -13.52
C PHE A 5 9.13 -4.96 -13.67
N ALA A 6 9.78 -4.64 -14.81
CA ALA A 6 11.12 -5.12 -15.12
C ALA A 6 12.20 -4.72 -14.10
N LYS A 7 12.06 -3.55 -13.47
CA LYS A 7 13.01 -3.06 -12.45
C LYS A 7 12.67 -3.52 -11.02
N ILE A 8 11.54 -4.19 -10.80
CA ILE A 8 11.13 -4.60 -9.45
C ILE A 8 11.87 -5.89 -9.08
N PRO A 9 12.69 -5.87 -8.02
CA PRO A 9 13.50 -7.03 -7.65
C PRO A 9 12.64 -8.19 -7.12
N ASN A 10 13.15 -9.41 -7.26
CA ASN A 10 12.63 -10.63 -6.63
C ASN A 10 11.14 -10.94 -6.95
N LEU A 11 10.63 -10.50 -8.11
CA LEU A 11 9.32 -10.92 -8.58
C LEU A 11 9.40 -12.36 -9.10
N THR A 12 8.57 -13.24 -8.51
CA THR A 12 8.35 -14.58 -9.06
C THR A 12 7.43 -14.52 -10.28
N SER A 13 7.50 -15.51 -11.16
CA SER A 13 6.58 -15.63 -12.31
C SER A 13 5.12 -15.62 -11.87
N GLU A 14 4.78 -16.32 -10.76
CA GLU A 14 3.44 -16.34 -10.18
C GLU A 14 3.00 -14.95 -9.71
N ALA A 15 3.88 -14.22 -9.02
CA ALA A 15 3.57 -12.85 -8.57
C ALA A 15 3.32 -11.93 -9.77
N LEU A 16 4.16 -12.01 -10.80
CA LEU A 16 4.01 -11.22 -12.02
C LEU A 16 2.68 -11.50 -12.72
N GLU A 17 2.33 -12.78 -12.88
CA GLU A 17 1.05 -13.18 -13.45
C GLU A 17 -0.14 -12.61 -12.66
N LYS A 18 -0.13 -12.76 -11.33
CA LYS A 18 -1.17 -12.20 -10.46
C LYS A 18 -1.27 -10.68 -10.54
N LEU A 19 -0.15 -9.95 -10.69
CA LEU A 19 -0.16 -8.51 -10.87
C LEU A 19 -0.84 -8.10 -12.20
N HIS A 20 -0.60 -8.84 -13.28
CA HIS A 20 -1.29 -8.62 -14.56
C HIS A 20 -2.78 -8.94 -14.46
N ILE A 21 -3.16 -10.06 -13.84
CA ILE A 21 -4.57 -10.42 -13.61
C ILE A 21 -5.24 -9.31 -12.77
N TYR A 22 -4.59 -8.84 -11.71
CA TYR A 22 -5.11 -7.75 -10.88
C TYR A 22 -5.31 -6.45 -11.66
N SER A 23 -4.38 -6.09 -12.53
CA SER A 23 -4.50 -4.91 -13.39
C SER A 23 -5.74 -5.00 -14.30
N ASN A 24 -6.01 -6.17 -14.87
CA ASN A 24 -7.19 -6.41 -15.69
C ASN A 24 -8.49 -6.34 -14.87
N LEU A 25 -8.49 -6.95 -13.67
CA LEU A 25 -9.62 -6.86 -12.74
C LEU A 25 -9.90 -5.40 -12.33
N LEU A 26 -8.87 -4.58 -12.10
CA LEU A 26 -9.05 -3.15 -11.81
C LEU A 26 -9.74 -2.43 -12.97
N ARG A 27 -9.34 -2.67 -14.22
CA ARG A 27 -9.99 -2.08 -15.41
C ARG A 27 -11.46 -2.50 -15.50
N GLU A 28 -11.73 -3.80 -15.38
CA GLU A 28 -13.09 -4.35 -15.44
C GLU A 28 -13.99 -3.77 -14.33
N LYS A 29 -13.53 -3.87 -13.08
CA LYS A 29 -14.33 -3.48 -11.92
C LYS A 29 -14.49 -1.96 -11.78
N ASN A 30 -13.52 -1.17 -12.28
CA ASN A 30 -13.63 0.29 -12.28
C ASN A 30 -14.78 0.82 -13.13
N ALA A 31 -15.22 0.07 -14.13
CA ALA A 31 -16.40 0.41 -14.92
C ALA A 31 -17.71 0.34 -14.10
N MET A 32 -17.75 -0.51 -13.08
CA MET A 32 -18.93 -0.74 -12.22
C MET A 32 -18.90 0.09 -10.93
N VAL A 33 -17.72 0.18 -10.32
CA VAL A 33 -17.49 0.93 -9.08
C VAL A 33 -16.26 1.80 -9.25
N ASN A 34 -16.39 3.10 -9.06
CA ASN A 34 -15.29 4.05 -9.23
C ASN A 34 -14.19 3.79 -8.18
N LEU A 35 -13.30 2.84 -8.45
CA LEU A 35 -12.20 2.42 -7.58
C LEU A 35 -11.00 3.37 -7.69
N LEU A 36 -10.73 3.84 -8.91
CA LEU A 36 -9.65 4.72 -9.30
C LEU A 36 -10.13 5.74 -10.32
N SER A 37 -9.34 6.80 -10.56
CA SER A 37 -9.64 7.78 -11.62
C SER A 37 -9.74 7.08 -12.97
N ARG A 38 -10.80 7.41 -13.75
CA ARG A 38 -10.99 6.87 -15.10
C ARG A 38 -9.84 7.20 -16.05
N LYS A 39 -9.20 8.35 -15.86
CA LYS A 39 -8.07 8.81 -16.68
C LYS A 39 -6.80 7.94 -16.53
N ASP A 40 -6.73 7.15 -15.45
CA ASP A 40 -5.56 6.33 -15.14
C ASP A 40 -5.70 4.88 -15.63
N MET A 41 -6.87 4.50 -16.19
CA MET A 41 -7.15 3.10 -16.54
C MET A 41 -6.30 2.57 -17.69
N ASP A 42 -5.93 3.42 -18.65
CA ASP A 42 -5.06 3.03 -19.77
C ASP A 42 -3.66 2.68 -19.28
N ASP A 43 -3.18 3.40 -18.25
CA ASP A 43 -1.86 3.26 -17.65
C ASP A 43 -1.90 2.62 -16.24
N VAL A 44 -2.95 1.87 -15.90
CA VAL A 44 -3.16 1.35 -14.54
C VAL A 44 -1.98 0.54 -14.02
N GLU A 45 -1.31 -0.21 -14.88
CA GLU A 45 -0.13 -0.99 -14.51
C GLU A 45 1.04 -0.13 -14.06
N TYR A 46 1.36 0.93 -14.81
CA TYR A 46 2.44 1.85 -14.43
C TYR A 46 2.07 2.73 -13.26
N ARG A 47 0.94 3.45 -13.40
CA ARG A 47 0.54 4.51 -12.45
C ARG A 47 0.15 3.98 -11.08
N HIS A 48 -0.32 2.73 -11.02
CA HIS A 48 -0.91 2.19 -9.81
C HIS A 48 -0.27 0.89 -9.35
N VAL A 49 -0.23 -0.15 -10.20
CA VAL A 49 0.22 -1.47 -9.77
C VAL A 49 1.73 -1.53 -9.61
N ALA A 50 2.52 -1.07 -10.60
CA ALA A 50 3.98 -1.02 -10.51
C ALA A 50 4.45 -0.03 -9.43
N PHE A 51 3.76 1.12 -9.26
CA PHE A 51 3.99 2.02 -8.14
C PHE A 51 3.87 1.30 -6.80
N CYS A 52 2.83 0.49 -6.58
CA CYS A 52 2.69 -0.27 -5.35
C CYS A 52 3.70 -1.42 -5.27
N ALA A 53 3.99 -2.09 -6.38
CA ALA A 53 4.91 -3.22 -6.42
C ALA A 53 6.38 -2.81 -6.18
N SER A 54 6.75 -1.55 -6.45
CA SER A 54 8.09 -1.02 -6.15
C SER A 54 8.47 -1.11 -4.66
N ILE A 55 7.50 -1.29 -3.77
CA ILE A 55 7.76 -1.56 -2.35
C ILE A 55 8.70 -2.76 -2.15
N ASN A 56 8.74 -3.70 -3.09
CA ASN A 56 9.60 -4.88 -3.00
C ASN A 56 11.11 -4.56 -3.05
N ALA A 57 11.48 -3.36 -3.56
CA ALA A 57 12.83 -2.83 -3.48
C ALA A 57 13.14 -2.15 -2.13
N PHE A 58 12.14 -1.90 -1.32
CA PHE A 58 12.23 -1.07 -0.11
C PHE A 58 11.95 -1.83 1.17
N PHE A 59 10.98 -2.74 1.12
CA PHE A 59 10.43 -3.41 2.29
C PHE A 59 10.33 -4.91 2.10
N THR A 60 10.67 -5.66 3.16
CA THR A 60 10.50 -7.12 3.23
C THR A 60 9.96 -7.47 4.61
N PRO A 61 8.67 -7.86 4.73
CA PRO A 61 8.09 -8.29 6.00
C PRO A 61 8.58 -9.68 6.39
N SER A 62 8.74 -9.90 7.69
CA SER A 62 8.99 -11.23 8.24
C SER A 62 7.72 -12.09 8.13
N LYS A 63 7.90 -13.42 8.20
CA LYS A 63 6.78 -14.37 8.22
C LYS A 63 5.80 -14.04 9.36
N GLY A 64 4.52 -13.97 9.03
CA GLY A 64 3.44 -13.69 9.97
C GLY A 64 3.27 -12.21 10.33
N ALA A 65 4.04 -11.29 9.72
CA ALA A 65 3.83 -9.86 9.89
C ALA A 65 2.38 -9.47 9.55
N LYS A 66 1.78 -8.63 10.40
CA LYS A 66 0.41 -8.13 10.22
C LYS A 66 0.44 -6.72 9.64
N ILE A 67 -0.16 -6.53 8.48
CA ILE A 67 -0.16 -5.26 7.75
C ILE A 67 -1.61 -4.78 7.59
N ALA A 68 -1.90 -3.56 8.04
CA ALA A 68 -3.15 -2.87 7.79
C ALA A 68 -3.04 -1.98 6.54
N ASP A 69 -3.87 -2.19 5.54
CA ASP A 69 -4.03 -1.30 4.40
C ASP A 69 -5.25 -0.40 4.65
N VAL A 70 -5.01 0.87 4.91
CA VAL A 70 -6.01 1.83 5.39
C VAL A 70 -6.47 2.75 4.26
N GLY A 71 -7.78 2.76 4.02
CA GLY A 71 -8.35 3.47 2.87
C GLY A 71 -8.00 2.79 1.55
N THR A 72 -8.14 1.47 1.51
CA THR A 72 -7.62 0.61 0.44
C THR A 72 -8.18 0.93 -0.96
N GLY A 73 -9.34 1.59 -1.08
CA GLY A 73 -9.93 2.00 -2.35
C GLY A 73 -10.17 0.83 -3.31
N GLY A 74 -9.38 0.76 -4.38
CA GLY A 74 -9.38 -0.36 -5.33
C GLY A 74 -8.58 -1.59 -4.88
N GLY A 75 -8.13 -1.64 -3.63
CA GLY A 75 -7.26 -2.71 -3.13
C GLY A 75 -5.77 -2.34 -3.12
N LEU A 76 -5.44 -1.08 -3.29
CA LEU A 76 -4.06 -0.59 -3.40
C LEU A 76 -3.63 0.19 -2.15
N PRO A 77 -2.47 -0.13 -1.56
CA PRO A 77 -1.49 -1.11 -2.03
C PRO A 77 -1.77 -2.56 -1.60
N GLY A 78 -2.76 -2.84 -0.77
CA GLY A 78 -2.94 -4.09 -0.03
C GLY A 78 -3.06 -5.37 -0.87
N ILE A 79 -3.68 -5.36 -2.06
CA ILE A 79 -3.70 -6.55 -2.95
C ILE A 79 -2.29 -6.81 -3.49
N VAL A 80 -1.58 -5.78 -3.90
CA VAL A 80 -0.21 -5.91 -4.38
C VAL A 80 0.69 -6.50 -3.28
N LEU A 81 0.57 -6.00 -2.04
CA LEU A 81 1.30 -6.54 -0.89
C LEU A 81 0.97 -8.01 -0.62
N ALA A 82 -0.31 -8.40 -0.77
CA ALA A 82 -0.72 -9.78 -0.57
C ALA A 82 -0.13 -10.72 -1.63
N ILE A 83 0.00 -10.25 -2.87
CA ILE A 83 0.66 -10.98 -3.96
C ILE A 83 2.16 -11.12 -3.68
N LEU A 84 2.83 -10.04 -3.31
CA LEU A 84 4.28 -10.01 -3.10
C LEU A 84 4.71 -10.76 -1.83
N TYR A 85 3.88 -10.76 -0.80
CA TYR A 85 4.22 -11.29 0.53
C TYR A 85 3.21 -12.34 1.02
N PRO A 86 3.15 -13.52 0.41
CA PRO A 86 2.19 -14.56 0.78
C PRO A 86 2.38 -15.05 2.24
N GLN A 87 3.55 -14.82 2.83
CA GLN A 87 3.86 -15.15 4.21
C GLN A 87 3.37 -14.10 5.24
N ALA A 88 2.94 -12.90 4.80
CA ALA A 88 2.38 -11.85 5.65
C ALA A 88 0.84 -11.92 5.67
N LYS A 89 0.22 -11.31 6.70
CA LYS A 89 -1.24 -11.19 6.83
C LYS A 89 -1.67 -9.77 6.51
N ILE A 90 -2.49 -9.58 5.48
CA ILE A 90 -2.92 -8.28 5.01
C ILE A 90 -4.40 -8.07 5.34
N VAL A 91 -4.72 -7.04 6.12
CA VAL A 91 -6.10 -6.65 6.39
C VAL A 91 -6.35 -5.27 5.79
N LYS A 92 -7.34 -5.18 4.92
CA LYS A 92 -7.71 -3.97 4.19
C LYS A 92 -8.93 -3.34 4.81
N PHE A 93 -8.94 -2.01 4.92
CA PHE A 93 -10.02 -1.23 5.50
C PHE A 93 -10.50 -0.15 4.53
N ASP A 94 -11.79 -0.04 4.36
CA ASP A 94 -12.44 1.07 3.63
C ASP A 94 -13.84 1.33 4.22
N GLY A 95 -14.23 2.60 4.25
CA GLY A 95 -15.55 3.02 4.72
C GLY A 95 -16.67 2.83 3.68
N VAL A 96 -16.35 2.33 2.47
CA VAL A 96 -17.31 2.15 1.38
C VAL A 96 -17.56 0.66 1.13
N GLY A 97 -18.69 0.14 1.60
CA GLY A 97 -19.03 -1.29 1.52
C GLY A 97 -19.02 -1.87 0.11
N LYS A 98 -19.46 -1.10 -0.90
CA LYS A 98 -19.42 -1.53 -2.31
C LYS A 98 -17.99 -1.81 -2.79
N LYS A 99 -17.01 -1.00 -2.36
CA LYS A 99 -15.58 -1.22 -2.68
C LYS A 99 -15.08 -2.49 -2.01
N ILE A 100 -15.40 -2.70 -0.73
CA ILE A 100 -15.00 -3.89 0.01
C ILE A 100 -15.54 -5.17 -0.63
N ASN A 101 -16.81 -5.20 -1.04
CA ASN A 101 -17.39 -6.34 -1.74
C ASN A 101 -16.63 -6.65 -3.04
N MET A 102 -16.27 -5.62 -3.79
CA MET A 102 -15.49 -5.76 -5.03
C MET A 102 -14.08 -6.27 -4.76
N ILE A 103 -13.42 -5.77 -3.71
CA ILE A 103 -12.10 -6.23 -3.31
C ILE A 103 -12.13 -7.70 -2.91
N ASN A 104 -13.13 -8.15 -2.13
CA ASN A 104 -13.23 -9.55 -1.74
C ASN A 104 -13.39 -10.47 -2.96
N GLN A 105 -14.20 -10.09 -3.96
CA GLN A 105 -14.28 -10.82 -5.23
C GLN A 105 -12.91 -10.90 -5.94
N MET A 106 -12.14 -9.81 -5.96
CA MET A 106 -10.79 -9.82 -6.55
C MET A 106 -9.83 -10.71 -5.76
N LEU A 107 -9.92 -10.75 -4.42
CA LEU A 107 -9.11 -11.63 -3.58
C LEU A 107 -9.40 -13.11 -3.89
N ASP A 108 -10.67 -13.47 -4.09
CA ASP A 108 -11.09 -14.83 -4.44
C ASP A 108 -10.53 -15.24 -5.82
N VAL A 109 -10.69 -14.38 -6.84
CA VAL A 109 -10.15 -14.64 -8.18
C VAL A 109 -8.62 -14.81 -8.18
N LEU A 110 -7.91 -13.98 -7.39
CA LEU A 110 -6.45 -14.02 -7.28
C LEU A 110 -5.94 -15.13 -6.36
N ASN A 111 -6.83 -15.86 -5.68
CA ASN A 111 -6.50 -16.87 -4.67
C ASN A 111 -5.47 -16.35 -3.66
N LEU A 112 -5.87 -15.33 -2.87
CA LEU A 112 -5.02 -14.67 -1.87
C LEU A 112 -5.53 -14.95 -0.44
N PRO A 113 -5.31 -16.15 0.11
CA PRO A 113 -5.82 -16.54 1.45
C PRO A 113 -5.17 -15.77 2.60
N ASN A 114 -4.05 -15.11 2.34
CA ASN A 114 -3.34 -14.27 3.31
C ASN A 114 -3.93 -12.84 3.45
N ALA A 115 -5.03 -12.55 2.76
CA ALA A 115 -5.63 -11.23 2.72
C ALA A 115 -7.14 -11.27 2.95
N LYS A 116 -7.66 -10.23 3.60
CA LYS A 116 -9.10 -9.98 3.76
C LYS A 116 -9.40 -8.49 3.68
N ALA A 117 -10.62 -8.13 3.32
CA ALA A 117 -11.08 -6.75 3.30
C ALA A 117 -12.32 -6.57 4.20
N LEU A 118 -12.34 -5.52 5.00
CA LEU A 118 -13.35 -5.23 6.02
C LEU A 118 -13.98 -3.85 5.77
N HIS A 119 -15.30 -3.81 5.75
CA HIS A 119 -16.06 -2.57 5.76
C HIS A 119 -16.07 -1.99 7.18
N SER A 120 -15.00 -1.31 7.54
CA SER A 120 -14.84 -0.65 8.84
C SER A 120 -13.66 0.32 8.80
N ARG A 121 -13.50 1.11 9.84
CA ARG A 121 -12.35 1.97 10.06
C ARG A 121 -11.29 1.25 10.88
N VAL A 122 -10.01 1.52 10.61
CA VAL A 122 -8.91 0.87 11.34
C VAL A 122 -8.88 1.24 12.81
N GLU A 123 -9.26 2.46 13.15
CA GLU A 123 -9.33 2.95 14.54
C GLU A 123 -10.40 2.22 15.38
N GLU A 124 -11.40 1.61 14.76
CA GLU A 124 -12.46 0.83 15.42
C GLU A 124 -12.01 -0.60 15.77
N GLN A 125 -10.89 -1.04 15.20
CA GLN A 125 -10.39 -2.40 15.42
C GLN A 125 -9.79 -2.56 16.83
N LYS A 126 -9.82 -3.79 17.33
CA LYS A 126 -9.07 -4.17 18.53
C LYS A 126 -7.67 -4.71 18.20
N ASP A 127 -7.49 -5.19 16.97
CA ASP A 127 -6.23 -5.75 16.50
C ASP A 127 -5.13 -4.69 16.46
N VAL A 128 -3.90 -5.16 16.67
CA VAL A 128 -2.67 -4.39 16.54
C VAL A 128 -1.89 -4.95 15.35
N PHE A 129 -1.31 -4.05 14.55
CA PHE A 129 -0.59 -4.34 13.32
C PHE A 129 0.89 -4.00 13.48
N ASP A 130 1.73 -4.73 12.79
CA ASP A 130 3.16 -4.42 12.72
C ASP A 130 3.40 -3.22 11.80
N TYR A 131 2.65 -3.15 10.71
CA TYR A 131 2.73 -2.04 9.75
C TYR A 131 1.33 -1.54 9.37
N ALA A 132 1.23 -0.24 9.13
CA ALA A 132 0.10 0.36 8.45
C ALA A 132 0.57 0.95 7.12
N VAL A 133 -0.15 0.66 6.05
CA VAL A 133 0.13 1.20 4.72
C VAL A 133 -1.04 2.03 4.23
N GLY A 134 -0.75 3.03 3.41
CA GLY A 134 -1.77 3.85 2.76
C GLY A 134 -1.24 4.52 1.51
N ARG A 135 -2.15 4.86 0.61
CA ARG A 135 -1.87 5.57 -0.64
C ARG A 135 -3.02 6.51 -0.97
N SER A 136 -2.74 7.80 -1.10
CA SER A 136 -3.75 8.81 -1.49
C SER A 136 -4.99 8.81 -0.59
N VAL A 137 -4.83 8.53 0.70
CA VAL A 137 -5.93 8.50 1.69
C VAL A 137 -6.23 9.91 2.20
N CYS A 138 -5.23 10.53 2.82
CA CYS A 138 -5.29 11.87 3.41
C CYS A 138 -3.87 12.38 3.70
N ALA A 139 -3.74 13.57 4.27
CA ALA A 139 -2.47 14.08 4.77
C ALA A 139 -1.89 13.14 5.85
N LEU A 140 -0.55 13.01 5.90
CA LEU A 140 0.14 12.11 6.83
C LEU A 140 -0.21 12.34 8.31
N PRO A 141 -0.33 13.59 8.81
CA PRO A 141 -0.72 13.81 10.21
C PRO A 141 -2.08 13.18 10.56
N MET A 142 -3.05 13.28 9.66
CA MET A 142 -4.36 12.66 9.81
C MET A 142 -4.27 11.13 9.73
N PHE A 143 -3.50 10.60 8.79
CA PHE A 143 -3.25 9.17 8.66
C PHE A 143 -2.62 8.59 9.93
N PHE A 144 -1.63 9.27 10.50
CA PHE A 144 -1.03 8.87 11.77
C PHE A 144 -2.07 8.84 12.90
N GLY A 145 -2.98 9.84 12.94
CA GLY A 145 -4.08 9.86 13.89
C GLY A 145 -4.94 8.58 13.84
N PHE A 146 -5.21 8.05 12.64
CA PHE A 146 -6.00 6.83 12.47
C PHE A 146 -5.26 5.59 13.00
N VAL A 147 -3.93 5.49 12.78
CA VAL A 147 -3.20 4.23 12.99
C VAL A 147 -2.37 4.17 14.27
N LYS A 148 -2.03 5.31 14.91
CA LYS A 148 -1.08 5.35 16.03
C LYS A 148 -1.40 4.43 17.20
N ARG A 149 -2.68 4.19 17.49
CA ARG A 149 -3.12 3.29 18.55
C ARG A 149 -3.22 1.83 18.11
N ARG A 150 -2.96 1.55 16.83
CA ARG A 150 -3.07 0.22 16.19
C ARG A 150 -1.73 -0.31 15.72
N LEU A 151 -0.63 0.39 16.03
CA LEU A 151 0.72 -0.02 15.66
C LEU A 151 1.46 -0.63 16.85
N ALA A 152 1.99 -1.82 16.65
CA ALA A 152 2.93 -2.45 17.58
C ALA A 152 4.30 -1.78 17.49
N ARG A 153 5.01 -1.70 18.61
CA ARG A 153 6.45 -1.42 18.59
C ARG A 153 7.24 -2.65 18.18
N GLY A 154 8.47 -2.46 17.73
CA GLY A 154 9.39 -3.55 17.41
C GLY A 154 9.78 -3.58 15.93
N LYS A 155 10.12 -4.78 15.44
CA LYS A 155 10.61 -4.95 14.07
C LYS A 155 10.18 -6.32 13.52
N LYS A 156 9.24 -6.32 12.59
CA LYS A 156 8.70 -7.49 11.90
C LYS A 156 9.03 -7.51 10.40
N GLY A 157 10.21 -7.02 10.05
CA GLY A 157 10.75 -6.96 8.69
C GLY A 157 12.14 -6.34 8.68
N ASN A 158 12.60 -5.92 7.52
CA ASN A 158 13.84 -5.17 7.38
C ASN A 158 13.74 -3.74 7.95
N LEU A 159 12.53 -3.17 8.04
CA LEU A 159 12.22 -1.87 8.67
C LEU A 159 11.65 -2.08 10.08
N ALA A 160 11.78 -1.08 10.96
CA ALA A 160 11.04 -1.03 12.21
C ALA A 160 9.52 -1.06 11.95
N ASN A 161 8.73 -1.56 12.90
CA ASN A 161 7.27 -1.48 12.80
C ASN A 161 6.82 -0.02 12.69
N GLY A 162 5.77 0.26 11.90
CA GLY A 162 5.35 1.64 11.70
C GLY A 162 4.47 1.85 10.47
N VAL A 163 4.53 3.04 9.92
CA VAL A 163 3.79 3.46 8.73
C VAL A 163 4.69 3.38 7.50
N ILE A 164 4.21 2.75 6.43
CA ILE A 164 4.79 2.83 5.09
C ILE A 164 3.75 3.52 4.19
N TYR A 165 4.07 4.70 3.68
CA TYR A 165 3.11 5.48 2.92
C TYR A 165 3.59 5.76 1.49
N PHE A 166 2.68 5.52 0.54
CA PHE A 166 2.89 5.80 -0.88
C PHE A 166 2.50 7.27 -1.14
N LYS A 167 3.50 8.13 -1.15
CA LYS A 167 3.34 9.58 -1.18
C LYS A 167 3.55 10.14 -2.58
N GLY A 168 2.69 11.10 -2.95
CA GLY A 168 2.94 12.04 -4.03
C GLY A 168 3.25 13.42 -3.44
N GLY A 169 4.22 14.13 -4.00
CA GLY A 169 4.64 15.44 -3.50
C GLY A 169 5.48 15.40 -2.23
N GLU A 170 5.62 16.56 -1.59
CA GLU A 170 6.48 16.76 -0.44
C GLU A 170 5.85 16.24 0.88
N ILE A 171 6.68 16.09 1.90
CA ILE A 171 6.23 15.79 3.26
C ILE A 171 5.61 17.05 3.86
N GLU A 172 4.50 16.89 4.55
CA GLU A 172 3.74 17.99 5.13
C GLU A 172 4.57 18.78 6.14
N GLU A 173 4.55 20.10 6.01
CA GLU A 173 5.30 21.02 6.90
C GLU A 173 4.98 20.82 8.39
N GLU A 174 3.76 20.40 8.71
CA GLU A 174 3.38 20.12 10.10
C GLU A 174 4.26 19.04 10.72
N LEU A 175 4.58 17.96 9.96
CA LEU A 175 5.48 16.92 10.42
C LEU A 175 6.91 17.43 10.59
N VAL A 176 7.37 18.24 9.62
CA VAL A 176 8.71 18.84 9.66
C VAL A 176 8.86 19.74 10.88
N ARG A 177 7.87 20.61 11.16
CA ARG A 177 7.86 21.49 12.34
C ARG A 177 7.88 20.72 13.67
N LYS A 178 7.32 19.51 13.71
CA LYS A 178 7.35 18.62 14.88
C LYS A 178 8.61 17.74 14.94
N GLY A 179 9.55 17.93 14.04
CA GLY A 179 10.77 17.11 13.94
C GLY A 179 10.48 15.66 13.57
N ILE A 180 9.37 15.42 12.84
CA ILE A 180 8.99 14.11 12.37
C ILE A 180 9.33 14.00 10.88
N SER A 181 10.35 13.20 10.57
CA SER A 181 10.80 12.92 9.22
C SER A 181 10.81 11.42 8.98
N PRO A 182 10.74 10.98 7.69
CA PRO A 182 10.90 9.58 7.36
C PRO A 182 12.25 9.04 7.87
N SER A 183 12.25 7.82 8.39
CA SER A 183 13.50 7.12 8.73
C SER A 183 14.16 6.51 7.48
N SER A 184 13.39 6.28 6.44
CA SER A 184 13.83 5.76 5.15
C SER A 184 12.86 6.17 4.06
N GLU A 185 13.35 6.34 2.84
CA GLU A 185 12.51 6.59 1.67
C GLU A 185 13.06 5.96 0.40
N LEU A 186 12.20 5.71 -0.56
CA LEU A 186 12.52 5.31 -1.93
C LEU A 186 11.93 6.34 -2.89
N ASP A 187 12.80 7.07 -3.60
CA ASP A 187 12.41 7.96 -4.70
C ASP A 187 12.12 7.11 -5.94
N LEU A 188 10.90 7.17 -6.45
CA LEU A 188 10.51 6.32 -7.57
C LEU A 188 10.91 6.89 -8.92
N ARG A 189 11.11 8.20 -9.03
CA ARG A 189 11.66 8.79 -10.25
C ARG A 189 13.08 8.28 -10.50
N ALA A 190 13.90 8.27 -9.46
CA ALA A 190 15.26 7.73 -9.53
C ALA A 190 15.27 6.20 -9.73
N PHE A 191 14.37 5.48 -9.04
CA PHE A 191 14.28 4.02 -9.14
C PHE A 191 13.86 3.53 -10.53
N PHE A 192 12.79 4.12 -11.11
CA PHE A 192 12.30 3.73 -12.43
C PHE A 192 13.00 4.46 -13.59
N GLU A 193 13.66 5.59 -13.33
CA GLU A 193 14.22 6.49 -14.36
C GLU A 193 13.14 6.95 -15.37
N ASP A 194 11.90 7.14 -14.90
CA ASP A 194 10.73 7.39 -15.70
C ASP A 194 9.94 8.58 -15.15
N VAL A 195 9.63 9.56 -16.01
CA VAL A 195 8.92 10.79 -15.65
C VAL A 195 7.53 10.54 -15.06
N ARG A 196 6.90 9.42 -15.37
CA ARG A 196 5.59 9.03 -14.79
C ARG A 196 5.62 8.89 -13.27
N PHE A 197 6.81 8.73 -12.70
CA PHE A 197 7.02 8.58 -11.25
C PHE A 197 7.57 9.85 -10.60
N GLU A 198 7.62 10.97 -11.32
CA GLU A 198 8.07 12.23 -10.76
C GLU A 198 7.25 12.64 -9.54
N GLY A 199 7.94 13.06 -8.47
CA GLY A 199 7.35 13.40 -7.19
C GLY A 199 6.72 12.24 -6.43
N LYS A 200 6.84 10.99 -6.91
CA LYS A 200 6.34 9.80 -6.20
C LYS A 200 7.44 9.16 -5.37
N ARG A 201 7.10 8.82 -4.15
CA ARG A 201 8.02 8.16 -3.21
C ARG A 201 7.30 7.18 -2.29
N ILE A 202 8.03 6.23 -1.72
CA ILE A 202 7.59 5.42 -0.60
C ILE A 202 8.37 5.88 0.62
N VAL A 203 7.67 6.20 1.71
CA VAL A 203 8.28 6.74 2.94
C VAL A 203 7.93 5.85 4.12
N HIS A 204 8.89 5.69 5.05
CA HIS A 204 8.69 4.91 6.26
C HIS A 204 8.85 5.80 7.51
N PHE A 205 7.91 5.64 8.45
CA PHE A 205 7.93 6.26 9.76
C PHE A 205 7.78 5.18 10.83
N PRO A 206 8.77 5.02 11.74
CA PRO A 206 8.67 4.10 12.86
C PRO A 206 7.48 4.43 13.78
N THR A 207 6.92 3.42 14.46
CA THR A 207 5.81 3.59 15.42
C THR A 207 6.09 4.67 16.46
N GLU A 208 7.34 4.78 16.92
CA GLU A 208 7.76 5.80 17.88
C GLU A 208 7.60 7.22 17.34
N SER A 209 7.90 7.45 16.06
CA SER A 209 7.72 8.74 15.39
C SER A 209 6.25 9.05 15.19
N VAL A 210 5.46 8.07 14.76
CA VAL A 210 4.00 8.19 14.56
C VAL A 210 3.28 8.53 15.87
N SER A 211 3.75 7.99 16.99
CA SER A 211 3.16 8.20 18.31
C SER A 211 3.42 9.57 18.92
N ARG A 212 4.30 10.40 18.33
CA ARG A 212 4.58 11.78 18.79
C ARG A 212 3.51 12.80 18.36
N LEU A 213 2.66 12.43 17.40
CA LEU A 213 1.49 13.19 16.98
C LEU A 213 0.29 12.92 17.90
#